data_91fe692b13242c8d4238725fcd8c845f
#
_entry.id   91fe692b13242c8d4238725fcd8c845f
#
_cell.length_a   1.000
_cell.length_b   1.000
_cell.length_c   1.000
_cell.angle_alpha   90.00
_cell.angle_beta   90.00
_cell.angle_gamma   90.00
#
_symmetry.space_group_name_H-M   'P 1'
#
loop_
_entity.id
_entity.type
_entity.pdbx_description
1 polymer ?
#
loop_
_entity_poly.entity_id
_entity_poly.type
_entity_poly.pdbx_seq_one_letter_code
_entity_poly.pdbx_strand_id
1 'polypeptide(L)'
;TAEESRLLRDAVQQAMQSTAVGATAAADALRLMAEDGASATESAQNLGEVVAYAQANTRGLAETVQGLGAALDAFGEAPAKIGALADSLTATAIAAGTSTKAIEEGVARAGIAAEQANLSLDETVALIGALAERGLEGGRGGAALVKVLQELSDPASKAGEALRQAGINGGD
;
A
#
# COMPACT_ATOMS: atom_id res chain seq x y z
N THR A 1 -16.64 3.13 23.10
CA THR A 1 -16.77 3.88 24.37
C THR A 1 -17.01 5.37 24.13
N ALA A 2 -17.37 6.14 25.18
CA ALA A 2 -17.54 7.61 25.08
C ALA A 2 -16.22 8.30 24.73
N GLU A 3 -15.10 7.74 25.14
CA GLU A 3 -13.75 8.25 24.84
C GLU A 3 -13.39 8.03 23.37
N GLU A 4 -13.62 6.86 22.84
CA GLU A 4 -13.44 6.56 21.41
C GLU A 4 -14.29 7.47 20.52
N SER A 5 -15.55 7.71 20.92
CA SER A 5 -16.43 8.61 20.18
C SER A 5 -15.95 10.08 20.21
N ARG A 6 -15.21 10.49 21.24
CA ARG A 6 -14.55 11.80 21.26
C ARG A 6 -13.36 11.82 20.33
N LEU A 7 -12.48 10.85 20.41
CA LEU A 7 -11.30 10.73 19.54
C LEU A 7 -11.68 10.80 18.06
N LEU A 8 -12.69 10.03 17.66
CA LEU A 8 -13.17 10.03 16.28
C LEU A 8 -13.75 11.38 15.85
N ARG A 9 -14.51 12.05 16.74
CA ARG A 9 -15.06 13.38 16.44
C ARG A 9 -13.96 14.43 16.32
N ASP A 10 -12.99 14.40 17.22
CA ASP A 10 -11.85 15.32 17.21
C ASP A 10 -11.01 15.13 15.95
N ALA A 11 -10.78 13.88 15.51
CA ALA A 11 -10.08 13.56 14.26
C ALA A 11 -10.82 14.10 13.03
N VAL A 12 -12.16 13.92 12.96
CA VAL A 12 -12.98 14.47 11.88
C VAL A 12 -12.90 16.01 11.89
N GLN A 13 -13.02 16.63 13.05
CA GLN A 13 -12.96 18.08 13.18
C GLN A 13 -11.59 18.64 12.78
N GLN A 14 -10.52 17.97 13.15
CA GLN A 14 -9.16 18.33 12.75
C GLN A 14 -8.96 18.18 11.24
N ALA A 15 -9.41 17.07 10.66
CA ALA A 15 -9.36 16.86 9.20
C ALA A 15 -10.12 17.96 8.43
N MET A 16 -11.29 18.36 8.91
CA MET A 16 -12.08 19.46 8.32
C MET A 16 -11.40 20.84 8.45
N GLN A 17 -10.66 21.08 9.52
CA GLN A 17 -9.96 22.36 9.73
C GLN A 17 -8.68 22.48 8.90
N SER A 18 -7.99 21.38 8.71
CA SER A 18 -6.71 21.33 7.99
C SER A 18 -6.85 21.14 6.49
N THR A 19 -8.05 20.70 6.03
CA THR A 19 -8.28 20.29 4.65
C THR A 19 -9.69 20.66 4.17
N ALA A 20 -9.92 20.62 2.86
CA ALA A 20 -11.25 20.84 2.27
C ALA A 20 -12.16 19.58 2.32
N VAL A 21 -11.89 18.63 3.20
CA VAL A 21 -12.67 17.38 3.33
C VAL A 21 -13.93 17.65 4.15
N GLY A 22 -15.08 17.23 3.64
CA GLY A 22 -16.36 17.32 4.36
C GLY A 22 -16.45 16.29 5.49
N ALA A 23 -17.22 16.61 6.55
CA ALA A 23 -17.43 15.74 7.71
C ALA A 23 -17.91 14.33 7.32
N THR A 24 -18.81 14.23 6.35
CA THR A 24 -19.34 12.96 5.87
C THR A 24 -18.23 12.07 5.27
N ALA A 25 -17.40 12.64 4.40
CA ALA A 25 -16.32 11.88 3.78
C ALA A 25 -15.27 11.42 4.82
N ALA A 26 -14.97 12.25 5.82
CA ALA A 26 -14.08 11.86 6.90
C ALA A 26 -14.69 10.76 7.79
N ALA A 27 -15.99 10.84 8.10
CA ALA A 27 -16.69 9.81 8.85
C ALA A 27 -16.78 8.48 8.08
N ASP A 28 -17.02 8.53 6.77
CA ASP A 28 -17.02 7.34 5.91
C ASP A 28 -15.62 6.68 5.86
N ALA A 29 -14.56 7.46 5.80
CA ALA A 29 -13.20 6.94 5.87
C ALA A 29 -12.92 6.21 7.19
N LEU A 30 -13.29 6.81 8.32
CA LEU A 30 -13.17 6.16 9.64
C LEU A 30 -13.96 4.86 9.72
N ARG A 31 -15.17 4.83 9.13
CA ARG A 31 -15.99 3.61 9.06
C ARG A 31 -15.30 2.54 8.25
N LEU A 32 -14.76 2.87 7.08
CA LEU A 32 -14.03 1.93 6.23
C LEU A 32 -12.79 1.36 6.93
N MET A 33 -11.97 2.22 7.58
CA MET A 33 -10.83 1.77 8.36
C MET A 33 -11.24 0.80 9.47
N ALA A 34 -12.38 1.07 10.14
CA ALA A 34 -12.89 0.20 11.17
C ALA A 34 -13.43 -1.13 10.61
N GLU A 35 -14.01 -1.14 9.41
CA GLU A 35 -14.42 -2.36 8.70
C GLU A 35 -13.22 -3.23 8.32
N ASP A 36 -12.08 -2.61 7.99
CA ASP A 36 -10.80 -3.27 7.75
C ASP A 36 -10.07 -3.68 9.03
N GLY A 37 -10.69 -3.45 10.21
CA GLY A 37 -10.21 -3.91 11.51
C GLY A 37 -9.38 -2.92 12.31
N ALA A 38 -9.22 -1.66 11.85
CA ALA A 38 -8.56 -0.63 12.64
C ALA A 38 -9.36 -0.24 13.88
N SER A 39 -8.69 -0.08 15.02
CA SER A 39 -9.31 0.49 16.22
C SER A 39 -9.67 1.96 16.04
N ALA A 40 -10.55 2.50 16.89
CA ALA A 40 -10.91 3.91 16.87
C ALA A 40 -9.68 4.83 17.03
N THR A 41 -8.70 4.42 17.85
CA THR A 41 -7.46 5.17 18.06
C THR A 41 -6.59 5.18 16.80
N GLU A 42 -6.37 4.03 16.19
CA GLU A 42 -5.59 3.90 14.94
C GLU A 42 -6.24 4.67 13.80
N SER A 43 -7.56 4.54 13.64
CA SER A 43 -8.31 5.27 12.63
C SER A 43 -8.20 6.79 12.81
N ALA A 44 -8.31 7.28 14.05
CA ALA A 44 -8.18 8.70 14.36
C ALA A 44 -6.76 9.23 14.09
N GLN A 45 -5.73 8.45 14.40
CA GLN A 45 -4.33 8.81 14.18
C GLN A 45 -3.97 8.87 12.68
N ASN A 46 -4.46 7.92 11.90
CA ASN A 46 -4.12 7.80 10.48
C ASN A 46 -5.00 8.67 9.55
N LEU A 47 -6.15 9.16 10.03
CA LEU A 47 -7.08 9.93 9.19
C LEU A 47 -6.41 11.13 8.52
N GLY A 48 -5.58 11.87 9.24
CA GLY A 48 -4.88 13.06 8.72
C GLY A 48 -3.96 12.72 7.53
N GLU A 49 -3.18 11.66 7.65
CA GLU A 49 -2.24 11.20 6.62
C GLU A 49 -2.98 10.69 5.38
N VAL A 50 -4.02 9.89 5.57
CA VAL A 50 -4.85 9.38 4.47
C VAL A 50 -5.58 10.52 3.74
N VAL A 51 -6.06 11.53 4.47
CA VAL A 51 -6.67 12.73 3.87
C VAL A 51 -5.64 13.51 3.06
N ALA A 52 -4.44 13.74 3.60
CA ALA A 52 -3.37 14.43 2.89
C ALA A 52 -2.98 13.67 1.61
N TYR A 53 -2.86 12.35 1.70
CA TYR A 53 -2.58 11.49 0.55
C TYR A 53 -3.68 11.55 -0.52
N ALA A 54 -4.95 11.45 -0.12
CA ALA A 54 -6.10 11.54 -1.03
C ALA A 54 -6.12 12.88 -1.78
N GLN A 55 -5.86 13.99 -1.07
CA GLN A 55 -5.82 15.32 -1.67
C GLN A 55 -4.63 15.51 -2.61
N ALA A 56 -3.44 15.09 -2.21
CA ALA A 56 -2.25 15.16 -3.05
C ALA A 56 -2.42 14.41 -4.37
N ASN A 57 -3.23 13.35 -4.37
CA ASN A 57 -3.51 12.51 -5.52
C ASN A 57 -4.84 12.84 -6.21
N THR A 58 -5.56 13.86 -5.78
CA THR A 58 -6.88 14.27 -6.33
C THR A 58 -7.88 13.08 -6.35
N ARG A 59 -7.88 12.28 -5.29
CA ARG A 59 -8.70 11.06 -5.15
C ARG A 59 -9.77 11.23 -4.10
N GLY A 60 -10.86 10.47 -4.23
CA GLY A 60 -11.87 10.34 -3.19
C GLY A 60 -11.30 9.66 -1.96
N LEU A 61 -11.67 10.14 -0.76
CA LEU A 61 -11.14 9.61 0.49
C LEU A 61 -11.50 8.15 0.71
N ALA A 62 -12.74 7.75 0.39
CA ALA A 62 -13.19 6.36 0.47
C ALA A 62 -12.39 5.43 -0.47
N GLU A 63 -12.18 5.86 -1.73
CA GLU A 63 -11.37 5.13 -2.70
C GLU A 63 -9.92 4.97 -2.22
N THR A 64 -9.38 5.99 -1.56
CA THR A 64 -8.03 5.97 -1.00
C THR A 64 -7.91 4.96 0.12
N VAL A 65 -8.83 4.97 1.09
CA VAL A 65 -8.85 3.98 2.19
C VAL A 65 -8.93 2.56 1.65
N GLN A 66 -9.84 2.31 0.71
CA GLN A 66 -10.01 0.98 0.11
C GLN A 66 -8.75 0.51 -0.64
N GLY A 67 -8.10 1.41 -1.40
CA GLY A 67 -6.89 1.06 -2.15
C GLY A 67 -5.70 0.75 -1.23
N LEU A 68 -5.49 1.58 -0.21
CA LEU A 68 -4.43 1.37 0.78
C LEU A 68 -4.72 0.13 1.65
N GLY A 69 -5.97 -0.06 2.09
CA GLY A 69 -6.40 -1.23 2.85
C GLY A 69 -6.17 -2.53 2.08
N ALA A 70 -6.60 -2.59 0.82
CA ALA A 70 -6.37 -3.76 -0.02
C ALA A 70 -4.88 -4.09 -0.23
N ALA A 71 -4.00 -3.08 -0.27
CA ALA A 71 -2.56 -3.30 -0.33
C ALA A 71 -2.02 -3.87 1.00
N LEU A 72 -2.48 -3.38 2.15
CA LEU A 72 -2.11 -3.92 3.46
C LEU A 72 -2.58 -5.36 3.61
N ASP A 73 -3.83 -5.65 3.25
CA ASP A 73 -4.41 -7.01 3.32
C ASP A 73 -3.64 -8.02 2.48
N ALA A 74 -3.19 -7.61 1.29
CA ALA A 74 -2.41 -8.49 0.39
C ALA A 74 -1.08 -8.95 1.01
N PHE A 75 -0.57 -8.23 2.00
CA PHE A 75 0.66 -8.56 2.75
C PHE A 75 0.41 -8.98 4.19
N GLY A 76 -0.86 -9.15 4.59
CA GLY A 76 -1.21 -9.48 5.97
C GLY A 76 -0.79 -8.41 6.98
N GLU A 77 -0.67 -7.16 6.54
CA GLU A 77 -0.23 -6.04 7.36
C GLU A 77 -1.38 -5.43 8.16
N ALA A 78 -1.06 -4.91 9.34
CA ALA A 78 -2.07 -4.31 10.20
C ALA A 78 -2.62 -3.01 9.60
N PRO A 79 -3.94 -2.74 9.73
CA PRO A 79 -4.56 -1.49 9.26
C PRO A 79 -3.94 -0.22 9.84
N ALA A 80 -3.31 -0.30 11.01
CA ALA A 80 -2.56 0.78 11.63
C ALA A 80 -1.41 1.32 10.77
N LYS A 81 -0.95 0.56 9.77
CA LYS A 81 0.14 0.96 8.87
C LYS A 81 -0.31 1.79 7.66
N ILE A 82 -1.60 2.13 7.55
CA ILE A 82 -2.17 2.81 6.37
C ILE A 82 -1.48 4.16 6.09
N GLY A 83 -1.14 4.93 7.14
CA GLY A 83 -0.40 6.19 7.01
C GLY A 83 1.03 5.96 6.51
N ALA A 84 1.76 5.03 7.12
CA ALA A 84 3.12 4.70 6.70
C ALA A 84 3.18 4.20 5.25
N LEU A 85 2.16 3.43 4.81
CA LEU A 85 2.04 3.02 3.41
C LEU A 85 1.81 4.22 2.49
N ALA A 86 0.94 5.16 2.85
CA ALA A 86 0.69 6.36 2.07
C ALA A 86 1.98 7.18 1.85
N ASP A 87 2.80 7.31 2.89
CA ASP A 87 4.10 7.98 2.83
C ASP A 87 5.10 7.23 1.94
N SER A 88 5.20 5.91 2.08
CA SER A 88 6.08 5.05 1.29
C SER A 88 5.73 5.11 -0.21
N LEU A 89 4.44 5.03 -0.55
CA LEU A 89 3.95 5.16 -1.92
C LEU A 89 4.25 6.55 -2.50
N THR A 90 4.06 7.61 -1.71
CA THR A 90 4.35 8.98 -2.14
C THR A 90 5.83 9.17 -2.41
N ALA A 91 6.69 8.77 -1.48
CA ALA A 91 8.14 8.88 -1.63
C ALA A 91 8.65 8.10 -2.84
N THR A 92 8.15 6.88 -3.03
CA THR A 92 8.52 6.02 -4.16
C THR A 92 8.05 6.60 -5.49
N ALA A 93 6.83 7.12 -5.55
CA ALA A 93 6.29 7.73 -6.77
C ALA A 93 7.10 8.97 -7.19
N ILE A 94 7.49 9.82 -6.23
CA ILE A 94 8.34 10.98 -6.47
C ILE A 94 9.73 10.53 -6.98
N ALA A 95 10.34 9.57 -6.33
CA ALA A 95 11.66 9.05 -6.72
C ALA A 95 11.64 8.42 -8.12
N ALA A 96 10.60 7.64 -8.43
CA ALA A 96 10.45 6.97 -9.72
C ALA A 96 9.91 7.88 -10.85
N GLY A 97 9.50 9.12 -10.54
CA GLY A 97 8.93 10.05 -11.53
C GLY A 97 7.58 9.58 -12.10
N THR A 98 6.81 8.83 -11.31
CA THR A 98 5.51 8.29 -11.69
C THR A 98 4.40 8.72 -10.72
N SER A 99 3.17 8.22 -10.90
CA SER A 99 2.07 8.49 -9.99
C SER A 99 2.00 7.46 -8.86
N THR A 100 1.52 7.87 -7.68
CA THR A 100 1.23 6.94 -6.57
C THR A 100 0.25 5.85 -6.98
N LYS A 101 -0.75 6.18 -7.83
CA LYS A 101 -1.69 5.22 -8.39
C LYS A 101 -0.97 4.11 -9.19
N ALA A 102 0.04 4.46 -9.99
CA ALA A 102 0.81 3.47 -10.73
C ALA A 102 1.59 2.53 -9.78
N ILE A 103 2.16 3.07 -8.70
CA ILE A 103 2.82 2.24 -7.69
C ILE A 103 1.78 1.33 -6.99
N GLU A 104 0.65 1.87 -6.53
CA GLU A 104 -0.44 1.07 -5.93
C GLU A 104 -0.90 -0.08 -6.83
N GLU A 105 -1.19 0.20 -8.10
CA GLU A 105 -1.61 -0.83 -9.06
C GLU A 105 -0.55 -1.93 -9.25
N GLY A 106 0.71 -1.54 -9.24
CA GLY A 106 1.84 -2.47 -9.29
C GLY A 106 1.92 -3.35 -8.05
N VAL A 107 1.82 -2.75 -6.87
CA VAL A 107 1.83 -3.43 -5.57
C VAL A 107 0.63 -4.38 -5.44
N ALA A 108 -0.58 -3.90 -5.72
CA ALA A 108 -1.79 -4.73 -5.68
C ALA A 108 -1.70 -5.94 -6.63
N ARG A 109 -1.08 -5.77 -7.79
CA ARG A 109 -0.88 -6.85 -8.75
C ARG A 109 0.15 -7.87 -8.30
N ALA A 110 1.22 -7.43 -7.65
CA ALA A 110 2.35 -8.27 -7.24
C ALA A 110 2.18 -8.88 -5.84
N GLY A 111 1.29 -8.31 -5.01
CA GLY A 111 1.23 -8.55 -3.57
C GLY A 111 1.27 -10.02 -3.16
N ILE A 112 0.37 -10.84 -3.70
CA ILE A 112 0.32 -12.27 -3.36
C ILE A 112 1.63 -12.99 -3.72
N ALA A 113 2.19 -12.71 -4.90
CA ALA A 113 3.44 -13.36 -5.32
C ALA A 113 4.65 -12.85 -4.53
N ALA A 114 4.64 -11.58 -4.14
CA ALA A 114 5.66 -10.97 -3.32
C ALA A 114 5.64 -11.54 -1.88
N GLU A 115 4.46 -11.65 -1.27
CA GLU A 115 4.25 -12.28 0.04
C GLU A 115 4.72 -13.74 0.03
N GLN A 116 4.35 -14.52 -0.99
CA GLN A 116 4.82 -15.90 -1.14
C GLN A 116 6.34 -16.02 -1.32
N ALA A 117 6.98 -15.00 -1.86
CA ALA A 117 8.43 -14.90 -1.97
C ALA A 117 9.10 -14.28 -0.73
N ASN A 118 8.38 -14.11 0.38
CA ASN A 118 8.82 -13.46 1.62
C ASN A 118 9.34 -12.02 1.42
N LEU A 119 8.83 -11.30 0.43
CA LEU A 119 9.07 -9.87 0.28
C LEU A 119 8.10 -9.10 1.18
N SER A 120 8.62 -8.13 1.90
CA SER A 120 7.81 -7.17 2.64
C SER A 120 7.07 -6.22 1.70
N LEU A 121 6.05 -5.54 2.23
CA LEU A 121 5.33 -4.50 1.51
C LEU A 121 6.28 -3.39 1.03
N ASP A 122 7.18 -2.91 1.91
CA ASP A 122 8.14 -1.84 1.57
C ASP A 122 9.13 -2.26 0.48
N GLU A 123 9.65 -3.49 0.54
CA GLU A 123 10.50 -4.03 -0.53
C GLU A 123 9.74 -4.13 -1.85
N THR A 124 8.48 -4.55 -1.80
CA THR A 124 7.64 -4.63 -3.01
C THR A 124 7.36 -3.25 -3.58
N VAL A 125 7.04 -2.26 -2.75
CA VAL A 125 6.87 -0.85 -3.17
C VAL A 125 8.16 -0.34 -3.85
N ALA A 126 9.33 -0.59 -3.26
CA ALA A 126 10.61 -0.18 -3.82
C ALA A 126 10.91 -0.86 -5.17
N LEU A 127 10.62 -2.17 -5.30
CA LEU A 127 10.80 -2.91 -6.55
C LEU A 127 9.87 -2.40 -7.65
N ILE A 128 8.60 -2.12 -7.33
CA ILE A 128 7.66 -1.51 -8.28
C ILE A 128 8.13 -0.12 -8.71
N GLY A 129 8.66 0.69 -7.79
CA GLY A 129 9.28 1.98 -8.10
C GLY A 129 10.46 1.82 -9.09
N ALA A 130 11.36 0.90 -8.82
CA ALA A 130 12.50 0.63 -9.71
C ALA A 130 12.08 0.14 -11.11
N LEU A 131 10.98 -0.62 -11.21
CA LEU A 131 10.39 -1.01 -12.50
C LEU A 131 9.74 0.17 -13.22
N ALA A 132 9.08 1.07 -12.49
CA ALA A 132 8.47 2.28 -13.03
C ALA A 132 9.53 3.23 -13.62
N GLU A 133 10.68 3.42 -12.97
CA GLU A 133 11.84 4.16 -13.51
C GLU A 133 12.31 3.63 -14.88
N ARG A 134 12.08 2.35 -15.14
CA ARG A 134 12.42 1.70 -16.42
C ARG A 134 11.25 1.67 -17.41
N GLY A 135 10.15 2.40 -17.13
CA GLY A 135 8.96 2.50 -17.97
C GLY A 135 7.98 1.33 -17.82
N LEU A 136 8.14 0.49 -16.80
CA LEU A 136 7.21 -0.58 -16.46
C LEU A 136 6.29 -0.11 -15.31
N GLU A 137 5.31 0.73 -15.63
CA GLU A 137 4.40 1.33 -14.66
C GLU A 137 3.11 0.54 -14.44
N GLY A 138 2.48 0.76 -13.28
CA GLY A 138 1.18 0.23 -12.93
C GLY A 138 1.12 -1.28 -12.95
N GLY A 139 0.00 -1.82 -13.43
CA GLY A 139 -0.20 -3.26 -13.52
C GLY A 139 0.82 -4.00 -14.38
N ARG A 140 1.53 -3.30 -15.32
CA ARG A 140 2.61 -3.91 -16.11
C ARG A 140 3.84 -4.15 -15.24
N GLY A 141 4.20 -3.21 -14.38
CA GLY A 141 5.28 -3.36 -13.41
C GLY A 141 4.99 -4.52 -12.46
N GLY A 142 3.78 -4.55 -11.89
CA GLY A 142 3.35 -5.65 -11.03
C GLY A 142 3.41 -7.01 -11.73
N ALA A 143 2.91 -7.11 -12.97
CA ALA A 143 2.96 -8.35 -13.74
C ALA A 143 4.40 -8.78 -14.07
N ALA A 144 5.30 -7.84 -14.33
CA ALA A 144 6.71 -8.12 -14.53
C ALA A 144 7.37 -8.68 -13.26
N LEU A 145 7.08 -8.08 -12.10
CA LEU A 145 7.55 -8.56 -10.80
C LEU A 145 7.05 -9.99 -10.52
N VAL A 146 5.74 -10.24 -10.70
CA VAL A 146 5.17 -11.60 -10.55
C VAL A 146 5.92 -12.61 -11.40
N LYS A 147 6.18 -12.28 -12.67
CA LYS A 147 6.90 -13.18 -13.57
C LYS A 147 8.32 -13.46 -13.08
N VAL A 148 9.04 -12.43 -12.64
CA VAL A 148 10.40 -12.58 -12.08
C VAL A 148 10.38 -13.50 -10.86
N LEU A 149 9.46 -13.27 -9.91
CA LEU A 149 9.34 -14.07 -8.71
C LEU A 149 9.00 -15.54 -9.02
N GLN A 150 8.09 -15.78 -9.97
CA GLN A 150 7.75 -17.14 -10.43
C GLN A 150 8.97 -17.83 -11.07
N GLU A 151 9.71 -17.15 -11.94
CA GLU A 151 10.91 -17.70 -12.58
C GLU A 151 12.01 -18.02 -11.55
N LEU A 152 12.17 -17.21 -10.50
CA LEU A 152 13.14 -17.45 -9.42
C LEU A 152 12.71 -18.61 -8.52
N SER A 153 11.40 -18.78 -8.29
CA SER A 153 10.85 -19.83 -7.43
C SER A 153 10.71 -21.19 -8.15
N ASP A 154 10.71 -21.21 -9.48
CA ASP A 154 10.61 -22.45 -10.24
C ASP A 154 11.99 -23.12 -10.41
N PRO A 155 12.25 -24.29 -9.76
CA PRO A 155 13.52 -24.99 -9.89
C PRO A 155 13.82 -25.48 -11.32
N ALA A 156 12.81 -25.57 -12.18
CA ALA A 156 12.96 -26.00 -13.58
C ALA A 156 13.25 -24.82 -14.52
N SER A 157 13.09 -23.58 -14.05
CA SER A 157 13.43 -22.38 -14.82
C SER A 157 14.96 -22.23 -14.95
N LYS A 158 15.40 -21.47 -15.93
CA LYS A 158 16.83 -21.14 -16.07
C LYS A 158 17.36 -20.34 -14.89
N ALA A 159 16.53 -19.46 -14.31
CA ALA A 159 16.88 -18.67 -13.15
C ALA A 159 17.00 -19.55 -11.90
N GLY A 160 16.02 -20.43 -11.65
CA GLY A 160 16.04 -21.38 -10.54
C GLY A 160 17.21 -22.38 -10.64
N GLU A 161 17.53 -22.84 -11.84
CA GLU A 161 18.70 -23.70 -12.06
C GLU A 161 20.02 -22.96 -11.74
N ALA A 162 20.17 -21.71 -12.17
CA ALA A 162 21.33 -20.89 -11.88
C ALA A 162 21.48 -20.61 -10.38
N LEU A 163 20.38 -20.35 -9.65
CA LEU A 163 20.39 -20.18 -8.19
C LEU A 163 20.86 -21.46 -7.49
N ARG A 164 20.35 -22.62 -7.87
CA ARG A 164 20.80 -23.91 -7.30
C ARG A 164 22.28 -24.17 -7.56
N GLN A 165 22.79 -23.86 -8.76
CA GLN A 165 24.22 -23.99 -9.08
C GLN A 165 25.08 -23.04 -8.23
N ALA A 166 24.52 -21.86 -7.86
CA ALA A 166 25.17 -20.93 -6.95
C ALA A 166 25.02 -21.31 -5.46
N GLY A 167 24.35 -22.42 -5.13
CA GLY A 167 24.13 -22.88 -3.75
C GLY A 167 23.01 -22.13 -3.03
N ILE A 168 22.17 -21.39 -3.76
CA ILE A 168 21.02 -20.65 -3.23
C ILE A 168 19.77 -21.52 -3.47
N ASN A 169 19.21 -22.06 -2.40
CA ASN A 169 17.95 -22.79 -2.48
C ASN A 169 16.80 -21.78 -2.26
N GLY A 170 15.92 -21.64 -3.24
CA GLY A 170 14.74 -20.79 -3.11
C GLY A 170 13.75 -21.42 -2.13
N GLY A 171 13.86 -21.05 -0.87
CA GLY A 171 12.94 -21.56 0.16
C GLY A 171 13.48 -21.51 1.60
N ASP A 172 14.62 -20.92 1.83
CA ASP A 172 15.11 -20.63 3.20
C ASP A 172 14.93 -19.14 3.52
#